data_10c3ff4f77a215a3b28b47de2e6a8c42
#
_entry.id   10c3ff4f77a215a3b28b47de2e6a8c42
#
_cell.length_a   1.000
_cell.length_b   1.000
_cell.length_c   1.000
_cell.angle_alpha   90.00
_cell.angle_beta   90.00
_cell.angle_gamma   90.00
#
_symmetry.space_group_name_H-M   'P 1'
#
loop_
_entity.id
_entity.type
_entity.pdbx_description
1 polymer ?
#
loop_
_entity_poly.entity_id
_entity_poly.type
_entity_poly.pdbx_seq_one_letter_code
_entity_poly.pdbx_strand_id
1 'polypeptide(L)'
;WVTAASFGSNKWAHWRPVDGSMIVRVSLGRDGLDVLHFDDDKLVNLALADMKLHLGFDIEPTEVRISRWTESFPQYRPHHFARLAEVEHSLGTKAPGVVFAGASYRGIGIPACVQQARAAGEAILSHLSSL
;
A
#
# COMPACT_ATOMS: atom_id res chain seq x y z
N TRP A 1 -7.93 -14.11 7.00
CA TRP A 1 -6.61 -13.50 7.21
C TRP A 1 -6.05 -12.92 5.91
N VAL A 2 -6.18 -13.67 4.80
CA VAL A 2 -5.74 -13.21 3.48
C VAL A 2 -6.64 -12.09 2.98
N THR A 3 -6.02 -11.00 2.55
CA THR A 3 -6.73 -9.83 2.00
C THR A 3 -6.54 -9.69 0.49
N ALA A 4 -5.47 -10.26 -0.05
CA ALA A 4 -5.22 -10.32 -1.48
C ALA A 4 -4.27 -11.45 -1.83
N ALA A 5 -4.45 -12.02 -3.03
CA ALA A 5 -3.49 -12.93 -3.65
C ALA A 5 -3.19 -12.47 -5.08
N SER A 6 -1.93 -12.53 -5.46
CA SER A 6 -1.48 -12.14 -6.80
C SER A 6 -0.56 -13.19 -7.39
N PHE A 7 -0.99 -13.78 -8.49
CA PHE A 7 -0.28 -14.82 -9.23
C PHE A 7 0.73 -14.16 -10.17
N GLY A 8 1.92 -13.87 -9.64
CA GLY A 8 2.94 -13.07 -10.32
C GLY A 8 3.41 -13.67 -11.64
N SER A 9 3.63 -14.98 -11.66
CA SER A 9 4.06 -15.71 -12.87
C SER A 9 3.03 -15.66 -14.01
N ASN A 10 1.74 -15.48 -13.68
CA ASN A 10 0.67 -15.35 -14.69
C ASN A 10 0.56 -13.93 -15.23
N LYS A 11 0.97 -12.92 -14.43
CA LYS A 11 0.93 -11.50 -14.82
C LYS A 11 2.16 -11.08 -15.63
N TRP A 12 3.34 -11.63 -15.26
CA TRP A 12 4.62 -11.13 -15.77
C TRP A 12 5.46 -12.27 -16.31
N ALA A 13 5.74 -12.29 -17.60
CA ALA A 13 6.49 -13.36 -18.24
C ALA A 13 7.89 -13.56 -17.65
N HIS A 14 8.56 -12.48 -17.26
CA HIS A 14 9.89 -12.53 -16.65
C HIS A 14 9.90 -13.03 -15.20
N TRP A 15 8.72 -13.25 -14.58
CA TRP A 15 8.58 -13.88 -13.26
C TRP A 15 8.24 -15.36 -13.35
N ARG A 16 8.21 -15.94 -14.54
CA ARG A 16 7.95 -17.38 -14.69
C ARG A 16 9.22 -18.17 -14.41
N PRO A 17 9.23 -18.99 -13.34
CA PRO A 17 10.36 -19.89 -13.10
C PRO A 17 10.48 -20.92 -14.22
N VAL A 18 11.72 -21.33 -14.51
CA VAL A 18 12.01 -22.29 -15.60
C VAL A 18 11.56 -23.72 -15.25
N ASP A 19 11.41 -24.04 -13.98
CA ASP A 19 10.96 -25.34 -13.46
C ASP A 19 9.43 -25.53 -13.51
N GLY A 20 8.68 -24.54 -14.00
CA GLY A 20 7.23 -24.58 -14.04
C GLY A 20 6.52 -24.25 -12.73
N SER A 21 7.26 -23.91 -11.67
CA SER A 21 6.67 -23.45 -10.41
C SER A 21 5.96 -22.10 -10.59
N MET A 22 5.20 -21.68 -9.58
CA MET A 22 4.43 -20.44 -9.62
C MET A 22 4.82 -19.51 -8.49
N ILE A 23 5.02 -18.23 -8.80
CA ILE A 23 5.22 -17.19 -7.79
C ILE A 23 3.85 -16.59 -7.44
N VAL A 24 3.48 -16.75 -6.18
CA VAL A 24 2.24 -16.17 -5.62
C VAL A 24 2.60 -15.23 -4.49
N ARG A 25 2.15 -13.99 -4.57
CA ARG A 25 2.23 -13.03 -3.46
C ARG A 25 0.90 -13.01 -2.72
N VAL A 26 0.94 -13.30 -1.44
CA VAL A 26 -0.22 -13.28 -0.55
C VAL A 26 -0.06 -12.13 0.44
N SER A 27 -1.12 -11.34 0.62
CA SER A 27 -1.15 -10.26 1.61
C SER A 27 -2.07 -10.66 2.76
N LEU A 28 -1.59 -10.52 3.99
CA LEU A 28 -2.34 -10.82 5.20
C LEU A 28 -2.53 -9.54 6.03
N GLY A 29 -3.62 -9.51 6.77
CA GLY A 29 -3.93 -8.41 7.67
C GLY A 29 -4.54 -7.19 6.97
N ARG A 30 -5.14 -6.33 7.77
CA ARG A 30 -5.75 -5.06 7.38
C ARG A 30 -5.99 -4.21 8.61
N ASP A 31 -6.45 -2.98 8.43
CA ASP A 31 -6.91 -2.16 9.54
C ASP A 31 -7.99 -2.90 10.36
N GLY A 32 -7.80 -3.00 11.67
CA GLY A 32 -8.64 -3.78 12.59
C GLY A 32 -8.37 -5.29 12.61
N LEU A 33 -7.44 -5.80 11.81
CA LEU A 33 -7.00 -7.19 11.81
C LEU A 33 -5.46 -7.25 11.81
N ASP A 34 -4.87 -7.10 13.00
CA ASP A 34 -3.44 -7.15 13.18
C ASP A 34 -2.91 -8.59 13.13
N VAL A 35 -1.91 -8.80 12.30
CA VAL A 35 -1.20 -10.08 12.12
C VAL A 35 0.29 -9.98 12.42
N LEU A 36 0.78 -8.79 12.76
CA LEU A 36 2.21 -8.53 12.93
C LEU A 36 2.81 -9.24 14.16
N HIS A 37 1.97 -9.58 15.12
CA HIS A 37 2.38 -10.31 16.34
C HIS A 37 2.56 -11.82 16.12
N PHE A 38 2.11 -12.37 14.98
CA PHE A 38 2.32 -13.79 14.66
C PHE A 38 3.76 -14.02 14.16
N ASP A 39 4.31 -15.20 14.51
CA ASP A 39 5.54 -15.69 13.93
C ASP A 39 5.36 -16.09 12.46
N ASP A 40 6.45 -16.42 11.80
CA ASP A 40 6.46 -16.74 10.37
C ASP A 40 5.68 -18.00 10.07
N ASP A 41 5.84 -19.05 10.87
CA ASP A 41 5.16 -20.34 10.69
C ASP A 41 3.63 -20.15 10.80
N LYS A 42 3.19 -19.36 11.76
CA LYS A 42 1.77 -19.04 11.93
C LYS A 42 1.22 -18.28 10.75
N LEU A 43 1.94 -17.29 10.24
CA LEU A 43 1.53 -16.52 9.06
C LEU A 43 1.42 -17.41 7.81
N VAL A 44 2.38 -18.30 7.60
CA VAL A 44 2.34 -19.25 6.48
C VAL A 44 1.13 -20.17 6.59
N ASN A 45 0.90 -20.76 7.76
CA ASN A 45 -0.22 -21.66 7.97
C ASN A 45 -1.58 -20.98 7.77
N LEU A 46 -1.74 -19.73 8.22
CA LEU A 46 -2.95 -18.94 8.00
C LEU A 46 -3.14 -18.63 6.50
N ALA A 47 -2.07 -18.27 5.81
CA ALA A 47 -2.12 -18.01 4.37
C ALA A 47 -2.51 -19.26 3.58
N LEU A 48 -1.89 -20.39 3.87
CA LEU A 48 -2.18 -21.65 3.17
C LEU A 48 -3.61 -22.15 3.43
N ALA A 49 -4.09 -22.03 4.67
CA ALA A 49 -5.46 -22.40 5.02
C ALA A 49 -6.49 -21.58 4.26
N ASP A 50 -6.31 -20.25 4.21
CA ASP A 50 -7.22 -19.37 3.48
C ASP A 50 -7.12 -19.59 1.95
N MET A 51 -5.90 -19.77 1.43
CA MET A 51 -5.71 -20.07 0.01
C MET A 51 -6.37 -21.39 -0.38
N LYS A 52 -6.27 -22.45 0.45
CA LYS A 52 -6.97 -23.71 0.24
C LYS A 52 -8.50 -23.50 0.20
N LEU A 53 -9.03 -22.74 1.13
CA LEU A 53 -10.46 -22.43 1.19
C LEU A 53 -10.96 -21.77 -0.11
N HIS A 54 -10.18 -20.83 -0.66
CA HIS A 54 -10.59 -20.06 -1.84
C HIS A 54 -10.29 -20.75 -3.17
N LEU A 55 -9.23 -21.54 -3.24
CA LEU A 55 -8.82 -22.23 -4.48
C LEU A 55 -9.37 -23.65 -4.61
N GLY A 56 -9.74 -24.28 -3.49
CA GLY A 56 -10.29 -25.65 -3.47
C GLY A 56 -9.24 -26.76 -3.53
N PHE A 57 -7.94 -26.44 -3.42
CA PHE A 57 -6.84 -27.39 -3.39
C PHE A 57 -5.73 -26.96 -2.43
N ASP A 58 -4.91 -27.93 -2.01
CA ASP A 58 -3.75 -27.68 -1.16
C ASP A 58 -2.61 -27.07 -1.98
N ILE A 59 -1.87 -26.18 -1.35
CA ILE A 59 -0.63 -25.61 -1.89
C ILE A 59 0.52 -26.06 -1.01
N GLU A 60 1.54 -26.63 -1.63
CA GLU A 60 2.80 -26.97 -0.97
C GLU A 60 3.90 -26.02 -1.49
N PRO A 61 4.25 -24.97 -0.72
CA PRO A 61 5.27 -24.03 -1.16
C PRO A 61 6.66 -24.67 -1.09
N THR A 62 7.44 -24.54 -2.15
CA THR A 62 8.84 -24.94 -2.19
C THR A 62 9.77 -23.91 -1.55
N GLU A 63 9.36 -22.65 -1.54
CA GLU A 63 10.06 -21.54 -0.91
C GLU A 63 9.04 -20.54 -0.37
N VAL A 64 9.33 -19.98 0.80
CA VAL A 64 8.52 -18.92 1.42
C VAL A 64 9.40 -17.75 1.81
N ARG A 65 8.94 -16.54 1.52
CA ARG A 65 9.55 -15.30 2.00
C ARG A 65 8.49 -14.41 2.62
N ILE A 66 8.77 -13.92 3.82
CA ILE A 66 7.87 -13.04 4.55
C ILE A 66 8.49 -11.66 4.67
N SER A 67 7.70 -10.65 4.32
CA SER A 67 8.05 -9.24 4.52
C SER A 67 6.97 -8.59 5.38
N ARG A 68 7.36 -8.05 6.53
CA ARG A 68 6.47 -7.29 7.42
C ARG A 68 6.55 -5.82 7.09
N TRP A 69 5.41 -5.25 6.79
CA TRP A 69 5.27 -3.84 6.38
C TRP A 69 4.51 -3.09 7.47
N THR A 70 5.23 -2.79 8.54
CA THR A 70 4.68 -2.09 9.69
C THR A 70 4.33 -0.65 9.31
N GLU A 71 3.12 -0.20 9.65
CA GLU A 71 2.63 1.17 9.42
C GLU A 71 2.81 1.69 7.98
N SER A 72 2.81 0.79 6.99
CA SER A 72 3.16 1.13 5.61
C SER A 72 2.04 1.79 4.81
N PHE A 73 0.78 1.62 5.23
CA PHE A 73 -0.38 2.19 4.55
C PHE A 73 -1.13 3.18 5.43
N PRO A 74 -1.20 4.45 5.05
CA PRO A 74 -2.05 5.43 5.72
C PRO A 74 -3.50 4.99 5.72
N GLN A 75 -4.15 5.09 6.87
CA GLN A 75 -5.57 4.74 7.04
C GLN A 75 -6.42 6.02 7.05
N TYR A 76 -7.12 6.26 5.97
CA TYR A 76 -8.01 7.41 5.86
C TYR A 76 -9.28 7.19 6.70
N ARG A 77 -9.31 7.83 7.86
CA ARG A 77 -10.46 7.78 8.75
C ARG A 77 -11.62 8.64 8.20
N PRO A 78 -12.86 8.45 8.67
CA PRO A 78 -13.97 9.30 8.27
C PRO A 78 -13.62 10.80 8.33
N HIS A 79 -14.09 11.58 7.38
CA HIS A 79 -13.80 13.01 7.23
C HIS A 79 -12.32 13.39 6.97
N HIS A 80 -11.48 12.43 6.53
CA HIS A 80 -10.07 12.70 6.24
C HIS A 80 -9.87 13.90 5.32
N PHE A 81 -10.56 13.93 4.18
CA PHE A 81 -10.41 15.02 3.20
C PHE A 81 -10.92 16.37 3.70
N ALA A 82 -11.96 16.38 4.54
CA ALA A 82 -12.43 17.63 5.15
C ALA A 82 -11.37 18.20 6.11
N ARG A 83 -10.82 17.37 6.99
CA ARG A 83 -9.73 17.78 7.89
C ARG A 83 -8.49 18.24 7.13
N LEU A 84 -8.15 17.54 6.05
CA LEU A 84 -7.01 17.93 5.20
C LEU A 84 -7.25 19.31 4.58
N ALA A 85 -8.43 19.58 4.05
CA ALA A 85 -8.77 20.89 3.47
C ALA A 85 -8.69 22.03 4.49
N GLU A 86 -9.11 21.80 5.74
CA GLU A 86 -8.99 22.77 6.84
C GLU A 86 -7.52 23.09 7.14
N VAL A 87 -6.67 22.04 7.19
CA VAL A 87 -5.23 22.21 7.44
C VAL A 87 -4.56 22.94 6.28
N GLU A 88 -4.86 22.57 5.02
CA GLU A 88 -4.34 23.26 3.83
C GLU A 88 -4.75 24.72 3.78
N HIS A 89 -5.99 25.04 4.13
CA HIS A 89 -6.46 26.43 4.23
C HIS A 89 -5.69 27.23 5.31
N SER A 90 -5.49 26.61 6.48
CA SER A 90 -4.71 27.23 7.56
C SER A 90 -3.24 27.44 7.17
N LEU A 91 -2.63 26.49 6.45
CA LEU A 91 -1.28 26.62 5.93
C LEU A 91 -1.16 27.75 4.92
N GLY A 92 -2.10 27.87 3.98
CA GLY A 92 -2.10 28.95 2.99
C GLY A 92 -2.09 30.33 3.63
N THR A 93 -2.64 30.48 4.83
CA THR A 93 -2.66 31.74 5.58
C THR A 93 -1.43 31.93 6.48
N LYS A 94 -1.02 30.88 7.19
CA LYS A 94 0.00 30.99 8.25
C LYS A 94 1.42 30.68 7.77
N ALA A 95 1.55 29.88 6.73
CA ALA A 95 2.82 29.45 6.17
C ALA A 95 2.70 29.33 4.64
N PRO A 96 2.48 30.44 3.93
CA PRO A 96 2.42 30.43 2.47
C PRO A 96 3.71 29.84 1.88
N GLY A 97 3.59 29.03 0.84
CA GLY A 97 4.71 28.28 0.26
C GLY A 97 4.96 26.90 0.88
N VAL A 98 4.19 26.49 1.90
CA VAL A 98 4.19 25.11 2.41
C VAL A 98 3.00 24.36 1.83
N VAL A 99 3.27 23.20 1.21
CA VAL A 99 2.23 22.34 0.61
C VAL A 99 2.47 20.88 1.00
N PHE A 100 1.40 20.09 1.03
CA PHE A 100 1.48 18.65 1.29
C PHE A 100 1.45 17.84 -0.01
N ALA A 101 2.24 16.76 -0.03
CA ALA A 101 2.16 15.74 -1.07
C ALA A 101 2.55 14.37 -0.51
N GLY A 102 1.93 13.31 -1.02
CA GLY A 102 2.27 11.94 -0.66
C GLY A 102 1.09 11.10 -0.22
N ALA A 103 1.39 9.84 0.11
CA ALA A 103 0.38 8.81 0.38
C ALA A 103 -0.58 9.13 1.53
N SER A 104 -0.15 9.93 2.50
CA SER A 104 -0.97 10.27 3.67
C SER A 104 -2.07 11.31 3.40
N TYR A 105 -2.13 11.88 2.21
CA TYR A 105 -3.00 13.03 1.94
C TYR A 105 -4.14 12.71 0.97
N ARG A 106 -3.88 12.61 -0.33
CA ARG A 106 -4.93 12.54 -1.37
C ARG A 106 -4.83 11.30 -2.26
N GLY A 107 -4.50 10.15 -1.67
CA GLY A 107 -4.43 8.86 -2.34
C GLY A 107 -3.09 8.16 -2.17
N ILE A 108 -3.15 6.86 -1.87
CA ILE A 108 -1.99 6.03 -1.53
C ILE A 108 -1.30 5.41 -2.75
N GLY A 109 -1.95 5.41 -3.91
CA GLY A 109 -1.40 4.83 -5.14
C GLY A 109 -0.26 5.67 -5.72
N ILE A 110 0.72 5.02 -6.36
CA ILE A 110 1.86 5.70 -7.02
C ILE A 110 1.40 6.82 -7.97
N PRO A 111 0.41 6.60 -8.86
CA PRO A 111 -0.06 7.68 -9.73
C PRO A 111 -0.60 8.89 -8.95
N ALA A 112 -1.35 8.65 -7.87
CA ALA A 112 -1.88 9.72 -7.02
C ALA A 112 -0.75 10.50 -6.33
N CYS A 113 0.28 9.82 -5.82
CA CYS A 113 1.43 10.46 -5.21
C CYS A 113 2.22 11.31 -6.22
N VAL A 114 2.42 10.81 -7.44
CA VAL A 114 3.09 11.56 -8.52
C VAL A 114 2.28 12.80 -8.91
N GLN A 115 0.96 12.68 -9.03
CA GLN A 115 0.09 13.81 -9.33
C GLN A 115 0.14 14.88 -8.24
N GLN A 116 0.08 14.48 -6.98
CA GLN A 116 0.21 15.39 -5.84
C GLN A 116 1.57 16.11 -5.83
N ALA A 117 2.65 15.38 -6.09
CA ALA A 117 4.00 15.94 -6.11
C ALA A 117 4.15 17.02 -7.22
N ARG A 118 3.58 16.78 -8.40
CA ARG A 118 3.56 17.76 -9.50
C ARG A 118 2.78 19.01 -9.11
N ALA A 119 1.56 18.85 -8.62
CA ALA A 119 0.73 19.97 -8.19
C ALA A 119 1.39 20.79 -7.07
N ALA A 120 2.05 20.12 -6.12
CA ALA A 120 2.81 20.78 -5.06
C ALA A 120 4.00 21.59 -5.60
N GLY A 121 4.74 21.03 -6.56
CA GLY A 121 5.84 21.72 -7.23
C GLY A 121 5.36 22.98 -7.98
N GLU A 122 4.27 22.88 -8.74
CA GLU A 122 3.66 24.02 -9.45
C GLU A 122 3.19 25.11 -8.48
N ALA A 123 2.56 24.74 -7.38
CA ALA A 123 2.10 25.68 -6.37
C ALA A 123 3.27 26.45 -5.71
N ILE A 124 4.37 25.74 -5.39
CA ILE A 124 5.57 26.38 -4.80
C ILE A 124 6.24 27.31 -5.82
N LEU A 125 6.40 26.89 -7.07
CA LEU A 125 6.98 27.73 -8.12
C LEU A 125 6.15 29.02 -8.34
N SER A 126 4.83 28.89 -8.37
CA SER A 126 3.93 30.05 -8.47
C SER A 126 4.08 31.00 -7.30
N HIS A 127 4.17 30.45 -6.07
CA HIS A 127 4.39 31.26 -4.87
C HIS A 127 5.72 32.02 -4.93
N LEU A 128 6.82 31.34 -5.27
CA LEU A 128 8.15 31.97 -5.37
C LEU A 128 8.20 33.05 -6.44
N SER A 129 7.44 32.90 -7.53
CA SER A 129 7.37 33.91 -8.60
C SER A 129 6.54 35.14 -8.20
N SER A 130 5.82 35.09 -7.10
CA SER A 130 5.00 36.17 -6.57
C SER A 130 5.66 36.99 -5.45
N LEU A 131 6.85 36.58 -5.01
CA LEU A 131 7.68 37.26 -4.02
C LEU A 131 8.58 38.30 -4.68
#